data_dec39ca8855fe3fabd9fa62b32801676
#
_entry.id   dec39ca8855fe3fabd9fa62b32801676
#
_cell.length_a   1.000
_cell.length_b   1.000
_cell.length_c   1.000
_cell.angle_alpha   90.00
_cell.angle_beta   90.00
_cell.angle_gamma   90.00
#
_symmetry.space_group_name_H-M   'P 1'
#
loop_
_entity.id
_entity.type
_entity.pdbx_description
1 polymer ?
#
loop_
_entity_poly.entity_id
_entity_poly.type
_entity_poly.pdbx_seq_one_letter_code
_entity_poly.pdbx_strand_id
1 'polypeptide(L)'
;MTSTTTASRQMPKEEIGASRFLRDHPQFDGRGVVVAVFDTGVDPGAPGLQVCPDGRPKMLDVIDCTGGGDVDTSHSATPTDGKLAGLTGRALTVPAAWPAAKDGKYQLGIKRAFELYPRGLVGRVKAERRKAIDAAQRDAAAAVAADLVAKADESTADGKRWAEELKQRKAALEKLDKEYDDAGPVYDVIAYADASGAWRVCVDTS
;
A
#
# COMPACT_ATOMS: atom_id res chain seq x y z
N MET A 1 -13.99 -5.33 37.94
CA MET A 1 -14.19 -6.81 37.89
C MET A 1 -14.30 -7.17 36.43
N THR A 2 -13.28 -7.72 35.93
CA THR A 2 -12.88 -7.60 34.53
C THR A 2 -13.04 -8.92 33.81
N SER A 3 -13.58 -8.86 32.69
CA SER A 3 -13.90 -9.81 31.62
C SER A 3 -12.71 -10.71 31.17
N THR A 4 -12.17 -11.50 32.09
CA THR A 4 -11.12 -12.51 31.77
C THR A 4 -11.72 -13.87 31.39
N THR A 5 -13.05 -13.96 31.32
CA THR A 5 -13.74 -15.26 31.29
C THR A 5 -14.05 -15.78 29.88
N THR A 6 -13.97 -14.95 28.84
CA THR A 6 -14.44 -15.35 27.50
C THR A 6 -13.39 -16.07 26.67
N ALA A 7 -12.13 -15.66 26.74
CA ALA A 7 -11.04 -16.32 26.00
C ALA A 7 -10.70 -17.73 26.52
N SER A 8 -10.91 -17.98 27.81
CA SER A 8 -10.67 -19.28 28.42
C SER A 8 -11.64 -20.38 27.95
N ARG A 9 -12.84 -20.01 27.50
CA ARG A 9 -13.86 -20.98 27.02
C ARG A 9 -13.66 -21.45 25.58
N GLN A 10 -12.83 -20.76 24.80
CA GLN A 10 -12.60 -21.10 23.41
C GLN A 10 -11.42 -22.07 23.19
N MET A 11 -10.59 -22.30 24.19
CA MET A 11 -9.47 -23.21 24.07
C MET A 11 -9.80 -24.56 24.77
N PRO A 12 -9.80 -25.67 24.05
CA PRO A 12 -10.15 -27.01 24.59
C PRO A 12 -9.04 -27.60 25.47
N LYS A 13 -8.58 -26.87 26.47
CA LYS A 13 -7.42 -27.24 27.31
C LYS A 13 -7.61 -28.55 28.10
N GLU A 14 -8.84 -28.81 28.55
CA GLU A 14 -9.18 -30.02 29.26
C GLU A 14 -9.22 -31.23 28.31
N GLU A 15 -9.84 -31.04 27.13
CA GLU A 15 -10.00 -32.10 26.13
C GLU A 15 -8.66 -32.59 25.58
N ILE A 16 -7.70 -31.68 25.37
CA ILE A 16 -6.35 -32.03 24.90
C ILE A 16 -5.39 -32.42 26.05
N GLY A 17 -5.86 -32.42 27.31
CA GLY A 17 -5.05 -32.74 28.47
C GLY A 17 -4.03 -31.69 28.91
N ALA A 18 -4.06 -30.49 28.32
CA ALA A 18 -3.10 -29.40 28.61
C ALA A 18 -3.18 -28.95 30.07
N SER A 19 -4.39 -28.84 30.64
CA SER A 19 -4.56 -28.45 32.04
C SER A 19 -3.96 -29.51 33.01
N ARG A 20 -4.08 -30.80 32.68
CA ARG A 20 -3.48 -31.86 33.46
C ARG A 20 -1.95 -31.82 33.37
N PHE A 21 -1.43 -31.69 32.14
CA PHE A 21 0.01 -31.60 31.92
C PHE A 21 0.65 -30.44 32.69
N LEU A 22 0.04 -29.26 32.65
CA LEU A 22 0.56 -28.08 33.36
C LEU A 22 0.47 -28.21 34.89
N ARG A 23 -0.50 -28.97 35.43
CA ARG A 23 -0.54 -29.29 36.88
C ARG A 23 0.58 -30.21 37.27
N ASP A 24 0.82 -31.25 36.46
CA ASP A 24 1.81 -32.28 36.76
C ASP A 24 3.25 -31.79 36.48
N HIS A 25 3.39 -30.83 35.57
CA HIS A 25 4.67 -30.27 35.10
C HIS A 25 4.64 -28.73 35.01
N PRO A 26 4.49 -28.00 36.12
CA PRO A 26 4.31 -26.55 36.11
C PRO A 26 5.52 -25.79 35.56
N GLN A 27 6.69 -26.42 35.50
CA GLN A 27 7.92 -25.85 34.93
C GLN A 27 7.91 -25.86 33.38
N PHE A 28 7.05 -26.62 32.74
CA PHE A 28 6.96 -26.73 31.27
C PHE A 28 5.79 -25.90 30.71
N ASP A 29 5.79 -24.61 31.00
CA ASP A 29 4.73 -23.69 30.61
C ASP A 29 5.00 -22.95 29.27
N GLY A 30 6.05 -23.35 28.56
CA GLY A 30 6.44 -22.77 27.28
C GLY A 30 7.35 -21.55 27.39
N ARG A 31 7.69 -21.07 28.58
CA ARG A 31 8.63 -19.96 28.71
C ARG A 31 10.00 -20.31 28.12
N GLY A 32 10.57 -19.39 27.38
CA GLY A 32 11.86 -19.57 26.71
C GLY A 32 11.79 -20.37 25.41
N VAL A 33 10.60 -20.85 25.01
CA VAL A 33 10.41 -21.50 23.72
C VAL A 33 9.98 -20.49 22.68
N VAL A 34 10.69 -20.47 21.55
CA VAL A 34 10.32 -19.68 20.38
C VAL A 34 9.61 -20.57 19.38
N VAL A 35 8.41 -20.17 18.96
CA VAL A 35 7.58 -20.90 18.00
C VAL A 35 7.50 -20.09 16.70
N ALA A 36 7.89 -20.70 15.58
CA ALA A 36 7.66 -20.14 14.25
C ALA A 36 6.34 -20.67 13.69
N VAL A 37 5.47 -19.77 13.25
CA VAL A 37 4.19 -20.12 12.63
C VAL A 37 4.27 -19.67 11.17
N PHE A 38 4.14 -20.61 10.24
CA PHE A 38 4.04 -20.33 8.80
C PHE A 38 2.57 -20.32 8.43
N ASP A 39 2.10 -19.13 8.03
CA ASP A 39 0.70 -18.88 7.72
C ASP A 39 0.56 -17.94 6.52
N THR A 40 -0.63 -17.79 6.01
CA THR A 40 -0.96 -16.81 4.95
C THR A 40 -1.06 -15.38 5.45
N GLY A 41 -1.10 -15.17 6.76
CA GLY A 41 -1.11 -13.87 7.43
C GLY A 41 -1.45 -13.98 8.90
N VAL A 42 -1.03 -12.99 9.67
CA VAL A 42 -1.32 -12.83 11.10
C VAL A 42 -1.63 -11.37 11.40
N ASP A 43 -2.62 -11.13 12.25
CA ASP A 43 -2.85 -9.81 12.82
C ASP A 43 -2.07 -9.67 14.14
N PRO A 44 -0.93 -8.96 14.16
CA PRO A 44 -0.16 -8.77 15.39
C PRO A 44 -0.91 -7.94 16.44
N GLY A 45 -1.96 -7.19 16.03
CA GLY A 45 -2.85 -6.44 16.91
C GLY A 45 -3.92 -7.28 17.59
N ALA A 46 -4.08 -8.56 17.24
CA ALA A 46 -5.10 -9.43 17.82
C ALA A 46 -4.93 -9.59 19.34
N PRO A 47 -6.04 -9.57 20.14
CA PRO A 47 -5.96 -9.69 21.57
C PRO A 47 -5.20 -10.94 22.03
N GLY A 48 -4.23 -10.75 22.92
CA GLY A 48 -3.40 -11.83 23.47
C GLY A 48 -2.12 -12.12 22.68
N LEU A 49 -1.84 -11.43 21.58
CA LEU A 49 -0.60 -11.54 20.82
C LEU A 49 0.45 -10.45 21.13
N GLN A 50 0.11 -9.43 21.92
CA GLN A 50 1.00 -8.28 22.15
C GLN A 50 2.07 -8.56 23.20
N VAL A 51 1.66 -9.12 24.35
CA VAL A 51 2.55 -9.29 25.50
C VAL A 51 2.43 -10.67 26.12
N CYS A 52 3.55 -11.18 26.62
CA CYS A 52 3.63 -12.34 27.47
C CYS A 52 3.17 -11.99 28.91
N PRO A 53 2.87 -12.99 29.77
CA PRO A 53 2.51 -12.74 31.18
C PRO A 53 3.58 -11.98 31.98
N ASP A 54 4.84 -12.03 31.56
CA ASP A 54 5.96 -11.30 32.16
C ASP A 54 6.18 -9.89 31.58
N GLY A 55 5.27 -9.42 30.70
CA GLY A 55 5.31 -8.09 30.10
C GLY A 55 6.22 -7.95 28.87
N ARG A 56 6.97 -8.97 28.49
CA ARG A 56 7.79 -8.93 27.28
C ARG A 56 6.91 -9.01 26.01
N PRO A 57 7.36 -8.47 24.87
CA PRO A 57 6.69 -8.67 23.60
C PRO A 57 6.51 -10.17 23.31
N LYS A 58 5.30 -10.57 22.94
CA LYS A 58 4.99 -11.95 22.61
C LYS A 58 5.40 -12.31 21.19
N MET A 59 5.18 -11.38 20.25
CA MET A 59 5.69 -11.53 18.89
C MET A 59 7.10 -10.95 18.83
N LEU A 60 8.03 -11.76 18.38
CA LEU A 60 9.43 -11.37 18.22
C LEU A 60 9.66 -10.75 16.84
N ASP A 61 9.01 -11.31 15.81
CA ASP A 61 9.15 -10.85 14.44
C ASP A 61 7.92 -11.26 13.61
N VAL A 62 7.69 -10.54 12.51
CA VAL A 62 6.70 -10.87 11.46
C VAL A 62 7.39 -10.67 10.13
N ILE A 63 7.61 -11.78 9.42
CA ILE A 63 8.39 -11.79 8.19
C ILE A 63 7.47 -12.10 7.01
N ASP A 64 7.42 -11.22 6.02
CA ASP A 64 6.80 -11.50 4.73
C ASP A 64 7.75 -12.31 3.85
N CYS A 65 7.52 -13.62 3.76
CA CYS A 65 8.33 -14.50 2.93
C CYS A 65 8.03 -14.40 1.43
N THR A 66 7.02 -13.61 1.04
CA THR A 66 6.67 -13.39 -0.37
C THR A 66 7.42 -12.23 -1.01
N GLY A 67 7.98 -11.34 -0.20
CA GLY A 67 8.55 -10.06 -0.64
C GLY A 67 7.50 -9.06 -1.17
N GLY A 68 6.20 -9.39 -1.08
CA GLY A 68 5.12 -8.51 -1.56
C GLY A 68 5.07 -7.17 -0.85
N GLY A 69 5.49 -7.13 0.42
CA GLY A 69 5.61 -5.92 1.23
C GLY A 69 6.94 -5.18 1.09
N ASP A 70 7.93 -5.75 0.40
CA ASP A 70 9.25 -5.15 0.31
C ASP A 70 9.23 -3.82 -0.46
N VAL A 71 10.00 -2.87 0.06
CA VAL A 71 10.18 -1.54 -0.54
C VAL A 71 11.67 -1.21 -0.55
N ASP A 72 12.20 -0.85 -1.71
CA ASP A 72 13.54 -0.28 -1.80
C ASP A 72 13.54 1.11 -1.17
N THR A 73 14.25 1.26 -0.06
CA THR A 73 14.41 2.50 0.70
C THR A 73 15.85 3.00 0.69
N SER A 74 16.58 2.74 -0.37
CA SER A 74 17.97 3.16 -0.54
C SER A 74 18.15 4.68 -0.67
N HIS A 75 17.10 5.41 -1.07
CA HIS A 75 17.11 6.86 -1.16
C HIS A 75 16.94 7.49 0.23
N SER A 76 17.74 8.48 0.55
CA SER A 76 17.61 9.22 1.81
C SER A 76 17.49 10.71 1.57
N ALA A 77 16.68 11.38 2.39
CA ALA A 77 16.49 12.83 2.35
C ALA A 77 16.38 13.41 3.76
N THR A 78 16.72 14.69 3.87
CA THR A 78 16.51 15.49 5.09
C THR A 78 15.36 16.45 4.83
N PRO A 79 14.41 16.62 5.76
CA PRO A 79 13.31 17.54 5.60
C PRO A 79 13.79 19.00 5.51
N THR A 80 13.20 19.76 4.61
CA THR A 80 13.35 21.22 4.54
C THR A 80 12.00 21.81 4.94
N ASP A 81 11.97 22.66 5.96
CA ASP A 81 10.73 23.26 6.51
C ASP A 81 9.64 22.19 6.81
N GLY A 82 10.05 21.06 7.38
CA GLY A 82 9.15 19.95 7.71
C GLY A 82 8.59 19.16 6.52
N LYS A 83 9.16 19.35 5.31
CA LYS A 83 8.73 18.67 4.10
C LYS A 83 9.86 17.86 3.48
N LEU A 84 9.49 16.72 2.91
CA LEU A 84 10.34 15.85 2.09
C LEU A 84 9.82 15.86 0.65
N ALA A 85 10.71 15.85 -0.33
CA ALA A 85 10.33 15.56 -1.69
C ALA A 85 10.19 14.03 -1.85
N GLY A 86 8.97 13.56 -2.04
CA GLY A 86 8.69 12.15 -2.32
C GLY A 86 9.26 11.70 -3.67
N LEU A 87 9.49 10.43 -3.82
CA LEU A 87 9.99 9.86 -5.09
C LEU A 87 8.94 9.91 -6.21
N THR A 88 7.65 10.06 -5.86
CA THR A 88 6.57 10.32 -6.82
C THR A 88 6.50 11.78 -7.26
N GLY A 89 7.34 12.66 -6.72
CA GLY A 89 7.33 14.10 -6.97
C GLY A 89 6.38 14.88 -6.04
N ARG A 90 5.69 14.22 -5.10
CA ARG A 90 4.84 14.87 -4.11
C ARG A 90 5.65 15.44 -2.95
N ALA A 91 5.14 16.53 -2.36
CA ALA A 91 5.71 17.09 -1.13
C ALA A 91 5.08 16.41 0.09
N LEU A 92 5.85 15.59 0.78
CA LEU A 92 5.42 14.83 1.95
C LEU A 92 5.65 15.67 3.21
N THR A 93 4.62 15.86 4.02
CA THR A 93 4.75 16.58 5.29
C THR A 93 5.19 15.62 6.40
N VAL A 94 6.27 15.95 7.08
CA VAL A 94 6.69 15.24 8.30
C VAL A 94 6.01 15.91 9.49
N PRO A 95 5.03 15.27 10.14
CA PRO A 95 4.32 15.86 11.26
C PRO A 95 5.26 16.12 12.44
N ALA A 96 5.15 17.29 13.08
CA ALA A 96 5.94 17.62 14.26
C ALA A 96 5.69 16.69 15.47
N ALA A 97 4.56 15.98 15.46
CA ALA A 97 4.23 14.98 16.48
C ALA A 97 4.97 13.64 16.30
N TRP A 98 5.64 13.43 15.18
CA TRP A 98 6.43 12.21 15.00
C TRP A 98 7.71 12.28 15.85
N PRO A 99 8.15 11.14 16.42
CA PRO A 99 9.48 11.08 17.01
C PRO A 99 10.53 11.49 15.97
N ALA A 100 11.48 12.30 16.37
CA ALA A 100 12.54 12.76 15.48
C ALA A 100 13.38 11.58 14.97
N ALA A 101 13.78 11.61 13.71
CA ALA A 101 14.74 10.67 13.17
C ALA A 101 16.10 10.82 13.88
N LYS A 102 16.73 9.72 14.27
CA LYS A 102 17.96 9.68 15.07
C LYS A 102 19.10 10.48 14.46
N ASP A 103 19.22 10.46 13.14
CA ASP A 103 20.25 11.15 12.37
C ASP A 103 19.69 12.31 11.52
N GLY A 104 18.42 12.67 11.72
CA GLY A 104 17.72 13.67 10.92
C GLY A 104 17.42 13.25 9.48
N LYS A 105 17.70 11.99 9.12
CA LYS A 105 17.50 11.45 7.77
C LYS A 105 16.31 10.52 7.71
N TYR A 106 15.58 10.60 6.61
CA TYR A 106 14.46 9.75 6.27
C TYR A 106 14.77 8.97 5.01
N GLN A 107 14.56 7.68 5.05
CA GLN A 107 14.70 6.80 3.89
C GLN A 107 13.40 6.81 3.11
N LEU A 108 13.49 6.94 1.80
CA LEU A 108 12.36 7.08 0.90
C LEU A 108 12.29 5.89 -0.04
N GLY A 109 11.09 5.43 -0.28
CA GLY A 109 10.77 4.40 -1.26
C GLY A 109 9.42 4.65 -1.91
N ILE A 110 9.08 3.83 -2.87
CA ILE A 110 7.75 3.82 -3.50
C ILE A 110 7.18 2.41 -3.47
N LYS A 111 5.85 2.32 -3.36
CA LYS A 111 5.13 1.06 -3.46
C LYS A 111 3.90 1.21 -4.35
N ARG A 112 3.71 0.29 -5.29
CA ARG A 112 2.51 0.26 -6.12
C ARG A 112 1.35 -0.32 -5.32
N ALA A 113 0.21 0.37 -5.29
CA ALA A 113 -0.96 -0.07 -4.52
C ALA A 113 -1.44 -1.47 -4.92
N PHE A 114 -1.38 -1.80 -6.21
CA PHE A 114 -1.85 -3.09 -6.70
C PHE A 114 -0.98 -4.29 -6.29
N GLU A 115 0.24 -4.04 -5.83
CA GLU A 115 1.08 -5.08 -5.21
C GLU A 115 0.65 -5.40 -3.78
N LEU A 116 -0.04 -4.45 -3.11
CA LEU A 116 -0.53 -4.59 -1.74
C LEU A 116 -1.97 -5.11 -1.68
N TYR A 117 -2.74 -4.97 -2.77
CA TYR A 117 -4.16 -5.27 -2.78
C TYR A 117 -4.45 -6.73 -3.15
N PRO A 118 -5.44 -7.37 -2.52
CA PRO A 118 -5.97 -8.65 -3.00
C PRO A 118 -6.47 -8.54 -4.45
N ARG A 119 -6.27 -9.59 -5.24
CA ARG A 119 -6.64 -9.61 -6.68
C ARG A 119 -8.06 -9.14 -6.96
N GLY A 120 -9.04 -9.52 -6.11
CA GLY A 120 -10.42 -9.09 -6.26
C GLY A 120 -10.62 -7.57 -6.07
N LEU A 121 -9.83 -6.95 -5.18
CA LEU A 121 -9.85 -5.49 -5.00
C LEU A 121 -9.19 -4.80 -6.19
N VAL A 122 -8.05 -5.29 -6.66
CA VAL A 122 -7.37 -4.77 -7.86
C VAL A 122 -8.34 -4.74 -9.06
N GLY A 123 -9.07 -5.83 -9.30
CA GLY A 123 -10.05 -5.90 -10.39
C GLY A 123 -11.16 -4.84 -10.28
N ARG A 124 -11.70 -4.63 -9.08
CA ARG A 124 -12.73 -3.60 -8.85
C ARG A 124 -12.19 -2.18 -9.06
N VAL A 125 -11.03 -1.87 -8.49
CA VAL A 125 -10.39 -0.55 -8.63
C VAL A 125 -10.05 -0.26 -10.08
N LYS A 126 -9.45 -1.22 -10.81
CA LYS A 126 -9.19 -1.10 -12.25
C LYS A 126 -10.48 -0.80 -13.03
N ALA A 127 -11.56 -1.51 -12.74
CA ALA A 127 -12.83 -1.32 -13.43
C ALA A 127 -13.45 0.07 -13.17
N GLU A 128 -13.35 0.59 -11.95
CA GLU A 128 -13.82 1.93 -11.62
C GLU A 128 -12.99 3.01 -12.29
N ARG A 129 -11.68 2.90 -12.23
CA ARG A 129 -10.76 3.84 -12.88
C ARG A 129 -10.91 3.82 -14.41
N ARG A 130 -11.12 2.63 -14.98
CA ARG A 130 -11.40 2.49 -16.43
C ARG A 130 -12.65 3.26 -16.84
N LYS A 131 -13.74 3.22 -16.07
CA LYS A 131 -14.97 3.98 -16.35
C LYS A 131 -14.70 5.49 -16.46
N ALA A 132 -13.89 6.05 -15.57
CA ALA A 132 -13.52 7.46 -15.60
C ALA A 132 -12.70 7.81 -16.87
N ILE A 133 -11.76 6.95 -17.23
CA ILE A 133 -10.94 7.11 -18.44
C ILE A 133 -11.80 6.98 -19.71
N ASP A 134 -12.68 5.99 -19.78
CA ASP A 134 -13.60 5.80 -20.91
C ASP A 134 -14.53 7.02 -21.09
N ALA A 135 -14.94 7.67 -19.99
CA ALA A 135 -15.71 8.89 -20.07
C ALA A 135 -14.87 10.05 -20.65
N ALA A 136 -13.67 10.27 -20.12
CA ALA A 136 -12.77 11.31 -20.63
C ALA A 136 -12.36 11.09 -22.09
N GLN A 137 -12.12 9.83 -22.47
CA GLN A 137 -11.81 9.45 -23.85
C GLN A 137 -12.99 9.72 -24.80
N ARG A 138 -14.21 9.41 -24.39
CA ARG A 138 -15.41 9.73 -25.20
C ARG A 138 -15.57 11.23 -25.42
N ASP A 139 -15.38 12.03 -24.37
CA ASP A 139 -15.47 13.48 -24.46
C ASP A 139 -14.40 14.05 -25.38
N ALA A 140 -13.15 13.57 -25.25
CA ALA A 140 -12.05 13.97 -26.13
C ALA A 140 -12.30 13.57 -27.59
N ALA A 141 -12.79 12.36 -27.83
CA ALA A 141 -13.14 11.87 -29.19
C ALA A 141 -14.28 12.66 -29.80
N ALA A 142 -15.31 13.02 -29.00
CA ALA A 142 -16.42 13.86 -29.45
C ALA A 142 -15.95 15.27 -29.82
N ALA A 143 -15.05 15.86 -29.04
CA ALA A 143 -14.46 17.17 -29.35
C ALA A 143 -13.66 17.17 -30.67
N VAL A 144 -12.83 16.11 -30.88
CA VAL A 144 -12.08 15.95 -32.13
C VAL A 144 -13.03 15.75 -33.33
N ALA A 145 -14.11 14.99 -33.18
CA ALA A 145 -15.09 14.80 -34.22
C ALA A 145 -15.84 16.09 -34.57
N ALA A 146 -16.22 16.88 -33.56
CA ALA A 146 -16.86 18.18 -33.76
C ALA A 146 -15.93 19.18 -34.50
N ASP A 147 -14.65 19.22 -34.11
CA ASP A 147 -13.65 20.05 -34.76
C ASP A 147 -13.40 19.61 -36.23
N LEU A 148 -13.43 18.31 -36.50
CA LEU A 148 -13.31 17.78 -37.85
C LEU A 148 -14.43 18.30 -38.77
N VAL A 149 -15.67 18.27 -38.26
CA VAL A 149 -16.82 18.76 -39.01
C VAL A 149 -16.76 20.29 -39.18
N ALA A 150 -16.32 21.03 -38.17
CA ALA A 150 -16.37 22.50 -38.20
C ALA A 150 -15.20 23.16 -38.95
N LYS A 151 -14.01 22.52 -38.96
CA LYS A 151 -12.76 23.17 -39.42
C LYS A 151 -12.10 22.52 -40.63
N ALA A 152 -12.46 21.26 -40.96
CA ALA A 152 -11.84 20.53 -42.07
C ALA A 152 -12.55 20.83 -43.39
N ASP A 153 -12.29 22.01 -43.94
CA ASP A 153 -12.69 22.34 -45.33
C ASP A 153 -11.64 21.79 -46.29
N GLU A 154 -11.91 20.62 -46.86
CA GLU A 154 -11.00 19.96 -47.81
C GLU A 154 -10.82 20.69 -49.14
N SER A 155 -11.56 21.79 -49.38
CA SER A 155 -11.38 22.63 -50.56
C SER A 155 -10.15 23.54 -50.43
N THR A 156 -9.68 23.82 -49.22
CA THR A 156 -8.53 24.68 -48.95
C THR A 156 -7.29 23.88 -48.50
N ALA A 157 -6.09 24.42 -48.75
CA ALA A 157 -4.85 23.81 -48.32
C ALA A 157 -4.76 23.70 -46.78
N ASP A 158 -5.22 24.73 -46.08
CA ASP A 158 -5.23 24.72 -44.59
C ASP A 158 -6.28 23.77 -44.04
N GLY A 159 -7.44 23.66 -44.63
CA GLY A 159 -8.47 22.72 -44.27
C GLY A 159 -8.02 21.25 -44.42
N LYS A 160 -7.26 20.95 -45.50
CA LYS A 160 -6.65 19.63 -45.68
C LYS A 160 -5.63 19.30 -44.57
N ARG A 161 -4.78 20.24 -44.20
CA ARG A 161 -3.81 20.08 -43.11
C ARG A 161 -4.53 19.83 -41.77
N TRP A 162 -5.58 20.58 -41.46
CA TRP A 162 -6.41 20.40 -40.29
C TRP A 162 -7.07 19.03 -40.27
N ALA A 163 -7.65 18.61 -41.37
CA ALA A 163 -8.28 17.30 -41.48
C ALA A 163 -7.29 16.17 -41.19
N GLU A 164 -6.07 16.26 -41.69
CA GLU A 164 -5.03 15.26 -41.45
C GLU A 164 -4.58 15.28 -39.99
N GLU A 165 -4.38 16.44 -39.37
CA GLU A 165 -4.03 16.57 -37.96
C GLU A 165 -5.11 15.97 -37.05
N LEU A 166 -6.39 16.26 -37.32
CA LEU A 166 -7.50 15.71 -36.53
C LEU A 166 -7.65 14.19 -36.69
N LYS A 167 -7.39 13.64 -37.89
CA LYS A 167 -7.33 12.21 -38.12
C LYS A 167 -6.21 11.55 -37.28
N GLN A 168 -5.03 12.18 -37.24
CA GLN A 168 -3.91 11.68 -36.40
C GLN A 168 -4.25 11.76 -34.89
N ARG A 169 -4.91 12.81 -34.43
CA ARG A 169 -5.37 12.92 -33.04
C ARG A 169 -6.38 11.82 -32.70
N LYS A 170 -7.32 11.55 -33.59
CA LYS A 170 -8.29 10.44 -33.42
C LYS A 170 -7.58 9.10 -33.31
N ALA A 171 -6.65 8.80 -34.22
CA ALA A 171 -5.88 7.58 -34.19
C ALA A 171 -5.04 7.43 -32.92
N ALA A 172 -4.48 8.54 -32.41
CA ALA A 172 -3.75 8.56 -31.15
C ALA A 172 -4.66 8.24 -29.94
N LEU A 173 -5.87 8.81 -29.90
CA LEU A 173 -6.85 8.51 -28.86
C LEU A 173 -7.27 7.03 -28.88
N GLU A 174 -7.55 6.48 -30.08
CA GLU A 174 -7.90 5.06 -30.24
C GLU A 174 -6.75 4.12 -29.79
N LYS A 175 -5.50 4.52 -30.09
CA LYS A 175 -4.32 3.78 -29.65
C LYS A 175 -4.16 3.81 -28.14
N LEU A 176 -4.29 5.00 -27.51
CA LEU A 176 -4.24 5.16 -26.05
C LEU A 176 -5.31 4.30 -25.37
N ASP A 177 -6.53 4.30 -25.90
CA ASP A 177 -7.61 3.49 -25.35
C ASP A 177 -7.32 1.99 -25.40
N LYS A 178 -6.79 1.53 -26.53
CA LYS A 178 -6.48 0.12 -26.76
C LYS A 178 -5.28 -0.37 -25.93
N GLU A 179 -4.27 0.48 -25.73
CA GLU A 179 -3.03 0.14 -25.04
C GLU A 179 -3.09 0.48 -23.53
N TYR A 180 -4.18 1.09 -23.06
CA TYR A 180 -4.30 1.47 -21.66
C TYR A 180 -4.34 0.24 -20.74
N ASP A 181 -3.31 0.13 -19.89
CA ASP A 181 -3.30 -0.74 -18.71
C ASP A 181 -3.06 0.09 -17.46
N ASP A 182 -3.98 -0.03 -16.49
CA ASP A 182 -3.89 0.71 -15.25
C ASP A 182 -2.84 0.07 -14.32
N ALA A 183 -1.71 0.74 -14.19
CA ALA A 183 -0.64 0.32 -13.27
C ALA A 183 -0.99 0.56 -11.79
N GLY A 184 -2.11 1.23 -11.51
CA GLY A 184 -2.56 1.58 -10.17
C GLY A 184 -1.85 2.80 -9.57
N PRO A 185 -2.32 3.25 -8.40
CA PRO A 185 -1.66 4.31 -7.64
C PRO A 185 -0.28 3.89 -7.18
N VAL A 186 0.61 4.87 -7.05
CA VAL A 186 1.94 4.70 -6.46
C VAL A 186 1.99 5.52 -5.18
N TYR A 187 2.39 4.87 -4.10
CA TYR A 187 2.51 5.47 -2.77
C TYR A 187 3.96 5.76 -2.45
N ASP A 188 4.23 6.94 -1.87
CA ASP A 188 5.51 7.20 -1.24
C ASP A 188 5.58 6.50 0.12
N VAL A 189 6.74 5.94 0.42
CA VAL A 189 7.04 5.29 1.69
C VAL A 189 8.17 6.03 2.36
N ILE A 190 8.00 6.33 3.65
CA ILE A 190 9.01 6.96 4.49
C ILE A 190 9.38 5.97 5.58
N ALA A 191 10.66 5.65 5.73
CA ALA A 191 11.17 4.84 6.83
C ALA A 191 12.29 5.57 7.57
N TYR A 192 12.35 5.46 8.90
CA TYR A 192 13.41 6.04 9.69
C TYR A 192 13.55 5.35 11.04
N ALA A 193 14.74 5.37 11.62
CA ALA A 193 14.95 4.99 13.01
C ALA A 193 14.75 6.23 13.91
N ASP A 194 13.93 6.13 14.94
CA ASP A 194 13.75 7.19 15.92
C ASP A 194 14.94 7.26 16.92
N ALA A 195 14.93 8.24 17.82
CA ALA A 195 15.99 8.45 18.80
C ALA A 195 16.23 7.23 19.71
N SER A 196 15.23 6.37 19.92
CA SER A 196 15.36 5.11 20.67
C SER A 196 15.95 3.97 19.85
N GLY A 197 16.11 4.15 18.54
CA GLY A 197 16.52 3.12 17.57
C GLY A 197 15.36 2.27 17.03
N ALA A 198 14.12 2.58 17.41
CA ALA A 198 12.95 1.90 16.87
C ALA A 198 12.67 2.38 15.42
N TRP A 199 12.48 1.44 14.50
CA TRP A 199 12.10 1.73 13.14
C TRP A 199 10.64 2.15 13.03
N ARG A 200 10.42 3.20 12.26
CA ARG A 200 9.11 3.76 11.94
C ARG A 200 8.92 3.75 10.43
N VAL A 201 7.73 3.39 10.00
CA VAL A 201 7.36 3.40 8.58
C VAL A 201 6.03 4.13 8.42
N CYS A 202 5.93 4.95 7.40
CA CYS A 202 4.69 5.59 6.96
C CYS A 202 4.51 5.38 5.46
N VAL A 203 3.30 5.06 5.05
CA VAL A 203 2.90 4.98 3.65
C VAL A 203 1.94 6.15 3.38
N ASP A 204 2.31 7.02 2.44
CA ASP A 204 1.45 8.13 2.02
C ASP A 204 0.45 7.63 0.98
N THR A 205 -0.81 7.56 1.37
CA THR A 205 -1.94 7.11 0.53
C THR A 205 -2.80 8.25 0.00
N SER A 206 -2.37 9.52 0.17
CA SER A 206 -3.12 10.71 -0.26
C SER A 206 -3.12 10.91 -1.79
#